data_213b26eb1b46c1b43a9208cb68d8774a
#
_entry.id   213b26eb1b46c1b43a9208cb68d8774a
#
_cell.length_a   1.000
_cell.length_b   1.000
_cell.length_c   1.000
_cell.angle_alpha   90.00
_cell.angle_beta   90.00
_cell.angle_gamma   90.00
#
_symmetry.space_group_name_H-M   'P 1'
#
loop_
_entity.id
_entity.type
_entity.pdbx_description
1 polymer ?
#
loop_
_entity_poly.entity_id
_entity_poly.type
_entity_poly.pdbx_seq_one_letter_code
_entity_poly.pdbx_strand_id
1 'polypeptide(L)'
;MNIFKKLFGSQTTSKETKQEENKNFDVLKYDGVRALRMQQFEYAAKCFVHAIELNADDLECRDYLSQAYISLGDLEHAYEQLQEISEKQSDNIAVLLRMAEVAYMMENYSTMADVCEKALLLDDKNVMAYYLYAKAYHGQGDLNNATSMLTKAIELRADFDVARLLRGNVLLENKAIEEAAIDANYLYERIESNEDVLLLKARVEKAKENLKEAEKIYSEVIDFDPFSIEAYKERSEVRKSLGDIVGATEDEERANEMETEAPQSSEGIEQNIKRKMQQMDPYKVFHNF
;
A
#
# COMPACT_ATOMS: atom_id res chain seq x y z
N MET A 1 -57.73 10.88 38.98
CA MET A 1 -57.26 9.66 38.26
C MET A 1 -56.33 10.07 37.13
N ASN A 2 -55.11 9.60 37.09
CA ASN A 2 -54.09 9.65 36.05
C ASN A 2 -52.99 10.75 36.10
N ILE A 3 -52.38 11.00 37.22
CA ILE A 3 -51.05 11.64 37.27
C ILE A 3 -49.93 10.57 37.19
N PHE A 4 -50.20 9.36 37.68
CA PHE A 4 -49.23 8.23 37.65
C PHE A 4 -48.93 7.62 36.26
N LYS A 5 -49.87 7.71 35.34
CA LYS A 5 -49.66 7.22 33.95
C LYS A 5 -48.76 8.12 33.10
N LYS A 6 -48.63 9.42 33.44
CA LYS A 6 -47.77 10.35 32.68
C LYS A 6 -46.29 10.30 33.09
N LEU A 7 -46.02 9.82 34.33
CA LEU A 7 -44.61 9.74 34.84
C LEU A 7 -43.93 8.36 34.54
N PHE A 8 -44.72 7.31 34.41
CA PHE A 8 -44.13 5.98 34.13
C PHE A 8 -44.26 5.54 32.65
N GLY A 9 -45.14 6.19 31.89
CA GLY A 9 -45.33 5.86 30.46
C GLY A 9 -44.19 6.36 29.56
N SER A 10 -43.50 7.42 29.96
CA SER A 10 -42.40 8.00 29.15
C SER A 10 -41.05 7.29 29.35
N GLN A 11 -40.84 6.65 30.51
CA GLN A 11 -39.59 5.93 30.79
C GLN A 11 -39.59 4.49 30.23
N THR A 12 -40.76 3.85 30.14
CA THR A 12 -40.87 2.50 29.52
C THR A 12 -40.74 2.59 28.00
N THR A 13 -41.38 3.54 27.36
CA THR A 13 -41.28 3.76 25.90
C THR A 13 -39.86 4.15 25.46
N SER A 14 -39.15 4.97 26.27
CA SER A 14 -37.75 5.34 25.94
C SER A 14 -36.75 4.18 26.14
N LYS A 15 -37.02 3.27 27.10
CA LYS A 15 -36.21 2.06 27.29
C LYS A 15 -36.46 1.01 26.20
N GLU A 16 -37.70 0.83 25.79
CA GLU A 16 -38.08 -0.10 24.73
C GLU A 16 -37.53 0.35 23.37
N THR A 17 -37.62 1.65 23.02
CA THR A 17 -37.01 2.20 21.81
C THR A 17 -35.51 2.07 21.82
N LYS A 18 -34.84 2.37 22.91
CA LYS A 18 -33.37 2.25 23.02
C LYS A 18 -32.91 0.79 22.95
N GLN A 19 -33.72 -0.16 23.44
CA GLN A 19 -33.42 -1.60 23.36
C GLN A 19 -33.64 -2.13 21.93
N GLU A 20 -34.59 -1.59 21.19
CA GLU A 20 -34.84 -1.90 19.78
C GLU A 20 -33.75 -1.31 18.86
N GLU A 21 -33.33 -0.07 19.10
CA GLU A 21 -32.21 0.57 18.43
C GLU A 21 -30.89 -0.19 18.62
N ASN A 22 -30.57 -0.61 19.83
CA ASN A 22 -29.38 -1.43 20.12
C ASN A 22 -29.45 -2.79 19.39
N LYS A 23 -30.63 -3.43 19.35
CA LYS A 23 -30.80 -4.68 18.62
C LYS A 23 -30.61 -4.50 17.11
N ASN A 24 -31.14 -3.42 16.56
CA ASN A 24 -30.95 -3.08 15.15
C ASN A 24 -29.49 -2.75 14.83
N PHE A 25 -28.81 -2.04 15.72
CA PHE A 25 -27.37 -1.79 15.61
C PHE A 25 -26.55 -3.10 15.52
N ASP A 26 -26.77 -4.04 16.46
CA ASP A 26 -26.06 -5.30 16.47
C ASP A 26 -26.30 -6.14 15.21
N VAL A 27 -27.52 -6.14 14.68
CA VAL A 27 -27.87 -6.82 13.43
C VAL A 27 -27.15 -6.20 12.26
N LEU A 28 -27.17 -4.87 12.12
CA LEU A 28 -26.49 -4.15 11.05
C LEU A 28 -24.99 -4.37 11.08
N LYS A 29 -24.37 -4.27 12.27
CA LYS A 29 -22.94 -4.53 12.46
C LYS A 29 -22.58 -5.95 12.05
N TYR A 30 -23.32 -6.94 12.50
CA TYR A 30 -23.11 -8.34 12.13
C TYR A 30 -23.24 -8.59 10.63
N ASP A 31 -24.31 -8.07 10.02
CA ASP A 31 -24.56 -8.21 8.57
C ASP A 31 -23.47 -7.51 7.75
N GLY A 32 -22.99 -6.33 8.19
CA GLY A 32 -21.88 -5.63 7.57
C GLY A 32 -20.58 -6.43 7.62
N VAL A 33 -20.22 -6.99 8.78
CA VAL A 33 -19.02 -7.82 8.93
C VAL A 33 -19.11 -9.09 8.07
N ARG A 34 -20.30 -9.72 8.03
CA ARG A 34 -20.55 -10.87 7.16
C ARG A 34 -20.39 -10.51 5.69
N ALA A 35 -20.93 -9.37 5.27
CA ALA A 35 -20.85 -8.87 3.90
C ALA A 35 -19.39 -8.58 3.49
N LEU A 36 -18.58 -7.97 4.38
CA LEU A 36 -17.13 -7.77 4.14
C LEU A 36 -16.42 -9.10 3.85
N ARG A 37 -16.68 -10.12 4.67
CA ARG A 37 -16.08 -11.46 4.48
C ARG A 37 -16.51 -12.11 3.17
N MET A 38 -17.69 -11.77 2.67
CA MET A 38 -18.22 -12.23 1.38
C MET A 38 -17.85 -11.32 0.21
N GLN A 39 -16.99 -10.30 0.43
CA GLN A 39 -16.57 -9.29 -0.55
C GLN A 39 -17.75 -8.49 -1.16
N GLN A 40 -18.85 -8.36 -0.41
CA GLN A 40 -20.00 -7.56 -0.78
C GLN A 40 -19.86 -6.14 -0.21
N PHE A 41 -18.87 -5.41 -0.73
CA PHE A 41 -18.37 -4.18 -0.11
C PHE A 41 -19.42 -3.05 -0.08
N GLU A 42 -20.22 -2.87 -1.15
CA GLU A 42 -21.30 -1.87 -1.16
C GLU A 42 -22.38 -2.17 -0.12
N TYR A 43 -22.75 -3.44 0.05
CA TYR A 43 -23.72 -3.83 1.05
C TYR A 43 -23.14 -3.68 2.47
N ALA A 44 -21.89 -4.05 2.66
CA ALA A 44 -21.17 -3.85 3.92
C ALA A 44 -21.12 -2.37 4.32
N ALA A 45 -20.75 -1.49 3.38
CA ALA A 45 -20.70 -0.04 3.63
C ALA A 45 -22.09 0.50 4.06
N LYS A 46 -23.16 0.12 3.37
CA LYS A 46 -24.54 0.53 3.74
C LYS A 46 -24.92 0.05 5.16
N CYS A 47 -24.60 -1.18 5.51
CA CYS A 47 -24.85 -1.70 6.84
C CYS A 47 -24.11 -0.90 7.92
N PHE A 48 -22.83 -0.58 7.70
CA PHE A 48 -22.04 0.17 8.68
C PHE A 48 -22.46 1.63 8.76
N VAL A 49 -22.81 2.28 7.64
CA VAL A 49 -23.38 3.64 7.66
C VAL A 49 -24.61 3.68 8.54
N HIS A 50 -25.58 2.78 8.34
CA HIS A 50 -26.76 2.74 9.19
C HIS A 50 -26.48 2.33 10.63
N ALA A 51 -25.49 1.47 10.88
CA ALA A 51 -25.06 1.17 12.24
C ALA A 51 -24.49 2.40 12.95
N ILE A 52 -23.68 3.21 12.26
CA ILE A 52 -23.10 4.44 12.80
C ILE A 52 -24.17 5.52 13.05
N GLU A 53 -25.24 5.57 12.24
CA GLU A 53 -26.39 6.43 12.50
C GLU A 53 -27.10 6.09 13.83
N LEU A 54 -27.11 4.81 14.21
CA LEU A 54 -27.69 4.35 15.50
C LEU A 54 -26.71 4.50 16.66
N ASN A 55 -25.41 4.36 16.42
CA ASN A 55 -24.36 4.51 17.43
C ASN A 55 -23.10 5.15 16.81
N ALA A 56 -23.07 6.46 16.82
CA ALA A 56 -21.98 7.27 16.25
C ALA A 56 -20.62 7.09 16.97
N ASP A 57 -20.63 6.51 18.18
CA ASP A 57 -19.42 6.31 18.99
C ASP A 57 -18.78 4.93 18.79
N ASP A 58 -19.38 4.06 18.01
CA ASP A 58 -18.78 2.76 17.70
C ASP A 58 -17.66 2.90 16.67
N LEU A 59 -16.43 2.93 17.15
CA LEU A 59 -15.24 3.08 16.31
C LEU A 59 -14.94 1.82 15.49
N GLU A 60 -15.44 0.66 15.94
CA GLU A 60 -15.24 -0.59 15.19
C GLU A 60 -16.08 -0.59 13.90
N CYS A 61 -17.33 -0.08 13.94
CA CYS A 61 -18.12 0.12 12.72
C CYS A 61 -17.45 1.10 11.75
N ARG A 62 -16.84 2.18 12.25
CA ARG A 62 -16.07 3.12 11.41
C ARG A 62 -14.85 2.45 10.80
N ASP A 63 -14.16 1.59 11.57
CA ASP A 63 -13.02 0.84 11.07
C ASP A 63 -13.42 -0.11 9.93
N TYR A 64 -14.49 -0.89 10.11
CA TYR A 64 -15.01 -1.74 9.05
C TYR A 64 -15.53 -0.94 7.83
N LEU A 65 -16.14 0.23 8.06
CA LEU A 65 -16.59 1.10 6.98
C LEU A 65 -15.41 1.62 6.17
N SER A 66 -14.31 2.02 6.83
CA SER A 66 -13.10 2.42 6.14
C SER A 66 -12.54 1.29 5.25
N GLN A 67 -12.55 0.05 5.74
CA GLN A 67 -12.13 -1.12 4.97
C GLN A 67 -13.03 -1.37 3.75
N ALA A 68 -14.35 -1.22 3.92
CA ALA A 68 -15.30 -1.35 2.81
C ALA A 68 -15.04 -0.28 1.74
N TYR A 69 -14.84 0.98 2.15
CA TYR A 69 -14.53 2.08 1.23
C TYR A 69 -13.18 1.89 0.52
N ILE A 70 -12.13 1.44 1.21
CA ILE A 70 -10.85 1.10 0.57
C ILE A 70 -11.07 0.05 -0.53
N SER A 71 -11.86 -0.99 -0.23
CA SER A 71 -12.13 -2.07 -1.18
C SER A 71 -12.98 -1.63 -2.37
N LEU A 72 -13.76 -0.56 -2.22
CA LEU A 72 -14.54 0.08 -3.29
C LEU A 72 -13.73 1.11 -4.08
N GLY A 73 -12.54 1.47 -3.62
CA GLY A 73 -11.75 2.56 -4.20
C GLY A 73 -12.21 3.96 -3.78
N ASP A 74 -13.14 4.05 -2.84
CA ASP A 74 -13.64 5.31 -2.29
C ASP A 74 -12.70 5.78 -1.16
N LEU A 75 -11.53 6.24 -1.57
CA LEU A 75 -10.42 6.53 -0.66
C LEU A 75 -10.68 7.77 0.21
N GLU A 76 -11.43 8.73 -0.30
CA GLU A 76 -11.78 9.97 0.42
C GLU A 76 -12.64 9.64 1.64
N HIS A 77 -13.74 8.92 1.46
CA HIS A 77 -14.59 8.51 2.57
C HIS A 77 -13.88 7.51 3.51
N ALA A 78 -12.99 6.66 2.98
CA ALA A 78 -12.17 5.79 3.82
C ALA A 78 -11.27 6.60 4.77
N TYR A 79 -10.61 7.64 4.24
CA TYR A 79 -9.75 8.54 5.03
C TYR A 79 -10.55 9.29 6.09
N GLU A 80 -11.75 9.80 5.75
CA GLU A 80 -12.64 10.46 6.71
C GLU A 80 -13.01 9.55 7.89
N GLN A 81 -13.33 8.28 7.64
CA GLN A 81 -13.65 7.36 8.74
C GLN A 81 -12.44 7.11 9.65
N LEU A 82 -11.25 6.96 9.07
CA LEU A 82 -10.01 6.80 9.85
C LEU A 82 -9.67 8.07 10.64
N GLN A 83 -9.91 9.24 10.07
CA GLN A 83 -9.72 10.53 10.75
C GLN A 83 -10.62 10.65 11.99
N GLU A 84 -11.90 10.31 11.86
CA GLU A 84 -12.84 10.27 12.97
C GLU A 84 -12.39 9.32 14.11
N ILE A 85 -11.78 8.19 13.75
CA ILE A 85 -11.19 7.28 14.75
C ILE A 85 -9.98 7.94 15.42
N SER A 86 -9.08 8.53 14.62
CA SER A 86 -7.85 9.17 15.10
C SER A 86 -8.13 10.37 16.04
N GLU A 87 -9.21 11.12 15.81
CA GLU A 87 -9.64 12.22 16.69
C GLU A 87 -10.08 11.74 18.07
N LYS A 88 -10.70 10.54 18.13
CA LYS A 88 -11.14 9.92 19.38
C LYS A 88 -10.05 9.07 20.07
N GLN A 89 -9.08 8.59 19.30
CA GLN A 89 -7.96 7.75 19.73
C GLN A 89 -6.65 8.32 19.19
N SER A 90 -6.26 9.49 19.70
CA SER A 90 -5.13 10.26 19.17
C SER A 90 -3.76 9.57 19.36
N ASP A 91 -3.67 8.54 20.17
CA ASP A 91 -2.48 7.72 20.44
C ASP A 91 -2.48 6.38 19.67
N ASN A 92 -3.48 6.14 18.81
CA ASN A 92 -3.59 4.90 18.06
C ASN A 92 -2.73 4.96 16.78
N ILE A 93 -1.47 4.53 16.91
CA ILE A 93 -0.49 4.50 15.80
C ILE A 93 -1.00 3.64 14.63
N ALA A 94 -1.69 2.54 14.89
CA ALA A 94 -2.19 1.66 13.83
C ALA A 94 -3.19 2.40 12.91
N VAL A 95 -4.03 3.27 13.48
CA VAL A 95 -4.95 4.10 12.71
C VAL A 95 -4.17 5.13 11.87
N LEU A 96 -3.16 5.78 12.45
CA LEU A 96 -2.31 6.73 11.73
C LEU A 96 -1.58 6.06 10.56
N LEU A 97 -1.03 4.86 10.75
CA LEU A 97 -0.37 4.13 9.66
C LEU A 97 -1.35 3.81 8.52
N ARG A 98 -2.57 3.39 8.84
CA ARG A 98 -3.61 3.16 7.82
C ARG A 98 -4.04 4.44 7.11
N MET A 99 -4.13 5.57 7.83
CA MET A 99 -4.36 6.88 7.21
C MET A 99 -3.24 7.24 6.22
N ALA A 100 -1.98 6.97 6.58
CA ALA A 100 -0.84 7.17 5.69
C ALA A 100 -0.92 6.27 4.45
N GLU A 101 -1.34 5.02 4.59
CA GLU A 101 -1.55 4.10 3.46
C GLU A 101 -2.68 4.57 2.53
N VAL A 102 -3.79 5.03 3.07
CA VAL A 102 -4.89 5.59 2.28
C VAL A 102 -4.44 6.88 1.57
N ALA A 103 -3.73 7.77 2.26
CA ALA A 103 -3.17 8.98 1.66
C ALA A 103 -2.18 8.66 0.52
N TYR A 104 -1.39 7.58 0.64
CA TYR A 104 -0.55 7.08 -0.44
C TYR A 104 -1.37 6.63 -1.65
N MET A 105 -2.46 5.88 -1.44
CA MET A 105 -3.36 5.46 -2.52
C MET A 105 -4.02 6.65 -3.23
N MET A 106 -4.31 7.72 -2.50
CA MET A 106 -4.82 9.00 -3.02
C MET A 106 -3.74 9.82 -3.73
N GLU A 107 -2.48 9.38 -3.73
CA GLU A 107 -1.31 10.16 -4.18
C GLU A 107 -1.13 11.49 -3.43
N ASN A 108 -1.74 11.61 -2.25
CA ASN A 108 -1.63 12.79 -1.39
C ASN A 108 -0.43 12.63 -0.45
N TYR A 109 0.77 12.80 -1.01
CA TYR A 109 2.02 12.59 -0.30
C TYR A 109 2.28 13.62 0.81
N SER A 110 1.68 14.81 0.72
CA SER A 110 1.76 15.80 1.80
C SER A 110 1.02 15.33 3.04
N THR A 111 -0.25 14.95 2.88
CA THR A 111 -1.05 14.40 3.97
C THR A 111 -0.42 13.12 4.55
N MET A 112 0.14 12.27 3.68
CA MET A 112 0.86 11.07 4.10
C MET A 112 2.04 11.41 5.00
N ALA A 113 2.85 12.41 4.64
CA ALA A 113 3.98 12.87 5.43
C ALA A 113 3.55 13.39 6.82
N ASP A 114 2.53 14.25 6.85
CA ASP A 114 1.99 14.82 8.09
C ASP A 114 1.50 13.75 9.08
N VAL A 115 0.86 12.70 8.55
CA VAL A 115 0.36 11.58 9.36
C VAL A 115 1.50 10.69 9.85
N CYS A 116 2.51 10.44 9.02
CA CYS A 116 3.71 9.70 9.43
C CYS A 116 4.49 10.45 10.53
N GLU A 117 4.61 11.77 10.42
CA GLU A 117 5.23 12.58 11.46
C GLU A 117 4.49 12.45 12.79
N LYS A 118 3.15 12.52 12.78
CA LYS A 118 2.34 12.29 13.99
C LYS A 118 2.58 10.89 14.59
N ALA A 119 2.66 9.85 13.75
CA ALA A 119 2.95 8.51 14.22
C ALA A 119 4.34 8.41 14.88
N LEU A 120 5.37 9.07 14.32
CA LEU A 120 6.71 9.12 14.87
C LEU A 120 6.84 9.96 16.14
N LEU A 121 5.96 10.97 16.35
CA LEU A 121 5.88 11.69 17.63
C LEU A 121 5.36 10.80 18.77
N LEU A 122 4.56 9.77 18.44
CA LEU A 122 4.05 8.80 19.42
C LEU A 122 5.03 7.65 19.66
N ASP A 123 5.70 7.18 18.60
CA ASP A 123 6.70 6.12 18.67
C ASP A 123 7.83 6.40 17.68
N ASP A 124 8.92 6.97 18.19
CA ASP A 124 10.11 7.36 17.44
C ASP A 124 10.93 6.16 16.92
N LYS A 125 10.52 4.92 17.25
CA LYS A 125 11.13 3.66 16.77
C LYS A 125 10.21 2.87 15.85
N ASN A 126 9.11 3.45 15.41
CA ASN A 126 8.17 2.76 14.54
C ASN A 126 8.74 2.60 13.13
N VAL A 127 9.19 1.40 12.82
CA VAL A 127 9.81 1.05 11.53
C VAL A 127 8.88 1.31 10.36
N MET A 128 7.60 0.98 10.51
CA MET A 128 6.61 1.16 9.43
C MET A 128 6.33 2.64 9.17
N ALA A 129 6.29 3.47 10.23
CA ALA A 129 6.12 4.92 10.07
C ALA A 129 7.29 5.54 9.27
N TYR A 130 8.53 5.14 9.55
CA TYR A 130 9.69 5.56 8.76
C TYR A 130 9.60 5.12 7.30
N TYR A 131 9.20 3.88 7.05
CA TYR A 131 9.03 3.35 5.70
C TYR A 131 7.95 4.10 4.91
N LEU A 132 6.79 4.34 5.52
CA LEU A 132 5.71 5.10 4.89
C LEU A 132 6.11 6.56 4.69
N TYR A 133 6.84 7.16 5.63
CA TYR A 133 7.33 8.53 5.49
C TYR A 133 8.32 8.65 4.33
N ALA A 134 9.19 7.65 4.17
CA ALA A 134 10.07 7.59 3.01
C ALA A 134 9.31 7.51 1.68
N LYS A 135 8.23 6.73 1.63
CA LYS A 135 7.36 6.68 0.44
C LYS A 135 6.69 8.03 0.17
N ALA A 136 6.31 8.78 1.21
CA ALA A 136 5.78 10.12 1.06
C ALA A 136 6.81 11.07 0.45
N TYR A 137 8.04 11.09 0.98
CA TYR A 137 9.12 11.90 0.43
C TYR A 137 9.49 11.51 -1.00
N HIS A 138 9.53 10.20 -1.30
CA HIS A 138 9.77 9.72 -2.66
C HIS A 138 8.69 10.21 -3.63
N GLY A 139 7.41 10.10 -3.25
CA GLY A 139 6.30 10.63 -4.06
C GLY A 139 6.33 12.15 -4.23
N GLN A 140 6.94 12.89 -3.31
CA GLN A 140 7.19 14.34 -3.43
C GLN A 140 8.45 14.67 -4.26
N GLY A 141 9.23 13.67 -4.67
CA GLY A 141 10.52 13.84 -5.36
C GLY A 141 11.67 14.22 -4.44
N ASP A 142 11.50 14.17 -3.12
CA ASP A 142 12.56 14.45 -2.14
C ASP A 142 13.35 13.17 -1.84
N LEU A 143 14.22 12.79 -2.78
CA LEU A 143 15.00 11.56 -2.72
C LEU A 143 15.97 11.51 -1.53
N ASN A 144 16.46 12.67 -1.06
CA ASN A 144 17.39 12.73 0.06
C ASN A 144 16.69 12.40 1.39
N ASN A 145 15.53 12.99 1.65
CA ASN A 145 14.74 12.68 2.82
C ASN A 145 14.18 11.26 2.76
N ALA A 146 13.74 10.79 1.58
CA ALA A 146 13.34 9.41 1.38
C ALA A 146 14.44 8.42 1.78
N THR A 147 15.68 8.63 1.28
CA THR A 147 16.84 7.81 1.63
C THR A 147 17.13 7.84 3.13
N SER A 148 17.03 9.00 3.76
CA SER A 148 17.25 9.16 5.20
C SER A 148 16.25 8.37 6.04
N MET A 149 14.96 8.44 5.70
CA MET A 149 13.91 7.69 6.40
C MET A 149 14.06 6.18 6.20
N LEU A 150 14.38 5.72 4.98
CA LEU A 150 14.66 4.30 4.70
C LEU A 150 15.88 3.78 5.48
N THR A 151 16.93 4.59 5.55
CA THR A 151 18.11 4.25 6.34
C THR A 151 17.72 4.07 7.81
N LYS A 152 16.89 4.95 8.35
CA LYS A 152 16.39 4.83 9.73
C LYS A 152 15.55 3.59 9.95
N ALA A 153 14.66 3.26 9.01
CA ALA A 153 13.86 2.04 9.08
C ALA A 153 14.76 0.78 9.09
N ILE A 154 15.81 0.75 8.25
CA ILE A 154 16.76 -0.36 8.16
C ILE A 154 17.67 -0.44 9.40
N GLU A 155 18.07 0.68 9.99
CA GLU A 155 18.80 0.69 11.26
C GLU A 155 17.99 0.08 12.40
N LEU A 156 16.70 0.38 12.45
CA LEU A 156 15.79 -0.14 13.48
C LEU A 156 15.44 -1.62 13.25
N ARG A 157 15.38 -2.05 11.99
CA ARG A 157 15.12 -3.44 11.60
C ARG A 157 16.00 -3.83 10.43
N ALA A 158 17.12 -4.50 10.72
CA ALA A 158 18.15 -4.81 9.75
C ALA A 158 17.73 -5.79 8.63
N ASP A 159 16.70 -6.60 8.89
CA ASP A 159 16.09 -7.54 7.94
C ASP A 159 14.86 -6.98 7.21
N PHE A 160 14.70 -5.65 7.19
CA PHE A 160 13.61 -5.02 6.47
C PHE A 160 13.93 -4.88 4.97
N ASP A 161 13.90 -5.99 4.28
CA ASP A 161 14.34 -6.12 2.88
C ASP A 161 13.53 -5.24 1.92
N VAL A 162 12.23 -5.03 2.19
CA VAL A 162 11.37 -4.11 1.42
C VAL A 162 11.87 -2.66 1.50
N ALA A 163 12.31 -2.21 2.66
CA ALA A 163 12.90 -0.87 2.80
C ALA A 163 14.25 -0.77 2.08
N ARG A 164 15.06 -1.84 2.07
CA ARG A 164 16.30 -1.88 1.27
C ARG A 164 16.04 -1.82 -0.21
N LEU A 165 15.04 -2.57 -0.70
CA LEU A 165 14.65 -2.56 -2.09
C LEU A 165 14.22 -1.15 -2.53
N LEU A 166 13.36 -0.51 -1.75
CA LEU A 166 12.96 0.87 -2.02
C LEU A 166 14.15 1.83 -1.94
N ARG A 167 15.03 1.69 -0.93
CA ARG A 167 16.22 2.54 -0.81
C ARG A 167 17.17 2.39 -1.99
N GLY A 168 17.40 1.16 -2.44
CA GLY A 168 18.22 0.90 -3.62
C GLY A 168 17.68 1.59 -4.87
N ASN A 169 16.37 1.54 -5.10
CA ASN A 169 15.73 2.24 -6.21
C ASN A 169 15.82 3.76 -6.07
N VAL A 170 15.52 4.33 -4.90
CA VAL A 170 15.64 5.77 -4.61
C VAL A 170 17.09 6.25 -4.79
N LEU A 171 18.08 5.46 -4.36
CA LEU A 171 19.49 5.79 -4.54
C LEU A 171 19.91 5.77 -6.02
N LEU A 172 19.41 4.82 -6.82
CA LEU A 172 19.63 4.82 -8.27
C LEU A 172 19.05 6.06 -8.94
N GLU A 173 17.82 6.41 -8.58
CA GLU A 173 17.15 7.62 -9.07
C GLU A 173 17.94 8.87 -8.70
N ASN A 174 18.50 8.90 -7.48
CA ASN A 174 19.37 9.98 -7.01
C ASN A 174 20.82 9.90 -7.54
N LYS A 175 21.12 8.95 -8.45
CA LYS A 175 22.46 8.70 -9.01
C LYS A 175 23.55 8.33 -7.99
N ALA A 176 23.16 7.87 -6.81
CA ALA A 176 24.05 7.35 -5.78
C ALA A 176 24.30 5.85 -6.02
N ILE A 177 24.98 5.53 -7.15
CA ILE A 177 25.08 4.18 -7.70
C ILE A 177 25.81 3.22 -6.75
N GLU A 178 26.87 3.68 -6.07
CA GLU A 178 27.65 2.82 -5.19
C GLU A 178 26.87 2.42 -3.93
N GLU A 179 26.10 3.35 -3.38
CA GLU A 179 25.21 3.08 -2.25
C GLU A 179 24.06 2.15 -2.66
N ALA A 180 23.46 2.37 -3.83
CA ALA A 180 22.45 1.48 -4.39
C ALA A 180 22.98 0.06 -4.58
N ALA A 181 24.24 -0.08 -5.00
CA ALA A 181 24.88 -1.38 -5.20
C ALA A 181 25.02 -2.18 -3.88
N ILE A 182 25.19 -1.51 -2.74
CA ILE A 182 25.23 -2.18 -1.43
C ILE A 182 23.91 -2.88 -1.15
N ASP A 183 22.80 -2.16 -1.34
CA ASP A 183 21.46 -2.71 -1.10
C ASP A 183 21.11 -3.81 -2.12
N ALA A 184 21.39 -3.56 -3.41
CA ALA A 184 21.14 -4.52 -4.46
C ALA A 184 21.90 -5.83 -4.27
N ASN A 185 23.20 -5.77 -3.92
CA ASN A 185 24.01 -6.96 -3.66
C ASN A 185 23.48 -7.73 -2.43
N TYR A 186 23.18 -7.01 -1.34
CA TYR A 186 22.66 -7.62 -0.13
C TYR A 186 21.38 -8.41 -0.40
N LEU A 187 20.45 -7.83 -1.19
CA LEU A 187 19.18 -8.47 -1.53
C LEU A 187 19.40 -9.65 -2.50
N TYR A 188 20.22 -9.46 -3.53
CA TYR A 188 20.49 -10.47 -4.55
C TYR A 188 21.13 -11.74 -3.97
N GLU A 189 21.98 -11.61 -2.95
CA GLU A 189 22.63 -12.74 -2.28
C GLU A 189 21.68 -13.51 -1.34
N ARG A 190 20.59 -12.89 -0.89
CA ARG A 190 19.68 -13.45 0.12
C ARG A 190 18.35 -13.92 -0.41
N ILE A 191 17.88 -13.30 -1.50
CA ILE A 191 16.54 -13.51 -2.03
C ILE A 191 16.69 -14.14 -3.41
N GLU A 192 16.38 -15.41 -3.48
CA GLU A 192 16.34 -16.13 -4.75
C GLU A 192 15.04 -15.80 -5.51
N SER A 193 15.16 -15.54 -6.79
CA SER A 193 14.02 -15.47 -7.72
C SER A 193 12.92 -14.48 -7.33
N ASN A 194 13.31 -13.22 -7.08
CA ASN A 194 12.37 -12.11 -6.92
C ASN A 194 12.62 -11.07 -8.03
N GLU A 195 11.60 -10.78 -8.82
CA GLU A 195 11.67 -9.89 -9.98
C GLU A 195 12.23 -8.51 -9.63
N ASP A 196 11.67 -7.86 -8.58
CA ASP A 196 12.08 -6.51 -8.19
C ASP A 196 13.54 -6.45 -7.74
N VAL A 197 14.03 -7.50 -7.06
CA VAL A 197 15.43 -7.62 -6.64
C VAL A 197 16.35 -7.80 -7.83
N LEU A 198 15.97 -8.67 -8.78
CA LEU A 198 16.71 -8.88 -10.01
C LEU A 198 16.78 -7.62 -10.87
N LEU A 199 15.63 -6.90 -11.02
CA LEU A 199 15.57 -5.63 -11.72
C LEU A 199 16.46 -4.57 -11.07
N LEU A 200 16.40 -4.41 -9.74
CA LEU A 200 17.28 -3.49 -9.03
C LEU A 200 18.75 -3.82 -9.29
N LYS A 201 19.12 -5.11 -9.20
CA LYS A 201 20.49 -5.53 -9.43
C LYS A 201 20.94 -5.26 -10.87
N ALA A 202 20.11 -5.59 -11.86
CA ALA A 202 20.39 -5.33 -13.27
C ALA A 202 20.58 -3.84 -13.57
N ARG A 203 19.71 -2.99 -13.00
CA ARG A 203 19.80 -1.53 -13.12
C ARG A 203 21.07 -0.97 -12.51
N VAL A 204 21.49 -1.50 -11.35
CA VAL A 204 22.77 -1.13 -10.74
C VAL A 204 23.93 -1.51 -11.65
N GLU A 205 23.96 -2.72 -12.21
CA GLU A 205 25.03 -3.14 -13.11
C GLU A 205 25.04 -2.31 -14.40
N LYS A 206 23.86 -1.97 -14.96
CA LYS A 206 23.72 -1.04 -16.08
C LYS A 206 24.28 0.34 -15.75
N ALA A 207 23.94 0.88 -14.57
CA ALA A 207 24.42 2.19 -14.12
C ALA A 207 25.94 2.23 -13.87
N LYS A 208 26.54 1.08 -13.55
CA LYS A 208 28.01 0.88 -13.44
C LYS A 208 28.69 0.64 -14.78
N GLU A 209 27.94 0.67 -15.89
CA GLU A 209 28.42 0.33 -17.23
C GLU A 209 28.86 -1.15 -17.39
N ASN A 210 28.51 -2.01 -16.45
CA ASN A 210 28.72 -3.46 -16.54
C ASN A 210 27.69 -4.13 -17.43
N LEU A 211 27.59 -3.68 -18.69
CA LEU A 211 26.46 -3.98 -19.60
C LEU A 211 26.25 -5.48 -19.83
N LYS A 212 27.32 -6.30 -19.90
CA LYS A 212 27.19 -7.75 -20.06
C LYS A 212 26.55 -8.44 -18.86
N GLU A 213 26.90 -7.99 -17.66
CA GLU A 213 26.29 -8.53 -16.45
C GLU A 213 24.83 -8.05 -16.31
N ALA A 214 24.56 -6.80 -16.65
CA ALA A 214 23.19 -6.28 -16.71
C ALA A 214 22.31 -7.09 -17.67
N GLU A 215 22.78 -7.37 -18.91
CA GLU A 215 22.06 -8.18 -19.88
C GLU A 215 21.76 -9.58 -19.35
N LYS A 216 22.76 -10.20 -18.70
CA LYS A 216 22.59 -11.53 -18.11
C LYS A 216 21.51 -11.52 -17.04
N ILE A 217 21.52 -10.54 -16.13
CA ILE A 217 20.54 -10.47 -15.03
C ILE A 217 19.14 -10.13 -15.57
N TYR A 218 19.00 -9.24 -16.56
CA TYR A 218 17.70 -9.05 -17.22
C TYR A 218 17.19 -10.34 -17.90
N SER A 219 18.10 -11.18 -18.39
CA SER A 219 17.70 -12.49 -18.93
C SER A 219 17.21 -13.42 -17.82
N GLU A 220 17.83 -13.39 -16.63
CA GLU A 220 17.34 -14.10 -15.45
C GLU A 220 15.94 -13.60 -15.02
N VAL A 221 15.67 -12.28 -15.11
CA VAL A 221 14.31 -11.74 -14.88
C VAL A 221 13.30 -12.35 -15.84
N ILE A 222 13.62 -12.38 -17.14
CA ILE A 222 12.74 -12.90 -18.19
C ILE A 222 12.54 -14.42 -18.06
N ASP A 223 13.57 -15.15 -17.63
CA ASP A 223 13.45 -16.59 -17.35
C ASP A 223 12.53 -16.85 -16.15
N PHE A 224 12.52 -15.95 -15.16
CA PHE A 224 11.64 -16.01 -13.98
C PHE A 224 10.21 -15.57 -14.32
N ASP A 225 10.06 -14.38 -14.94
CA ASP A 225 8.79 -13.88 -15.46
C ASP A 225 8.88 -13.54 -16.95
N PRO A 226 8.44 -14.48 -17.84
CA PRO A 226 8.42 -14.26 -19.28
C PRO A 226 7.46 -13.14 -19.76
N PHE A 227 6.69 -12.53 -18.84
CA PHE A 227 5.77 -11.44 -19.13
C PHE A 227 6.24 -10.10 -18.58
N SER A 228 7.45 -10.00 -18.05
CA SER A 228 8.05 -8.76 -17.55
C SER A 228 8.38 -7.80 -18.71
N ILE A 229 7.41 -6.94 -19.05
CA ILE A 229 7.57 -5.91 -20.09
C ILE A 229 8.77 -5.02 -19.79
N GLU A 230 8.98 -4.69 -18.52
CA GLU A 230 10.07 -3.85 -18.05
C GLU A 230 11.43 -4.46 -18.31
N ALA A 231 11.59 -5.77 -18.02
CA ALA A 231 12.83 -6.48 -18.26
C ALA A 231 13.19 -6.54 -19.76
N TYR A 232 12.22 -6.79 -20.64
CA TYR A 232 12.46 -6.74 -22.08
C TYR A 232 12.88 -5.36 -22.55
N LYS A 233 12.19 -4.30 -22.14
CA LYS A 233 12.54 -2.92 -22.50
C LYS A 233 13.95 -2.54 -22.04
N GLU A 234 14.26 -2.81 -20.78
CA GLU A 234 15.54 -2.45 -20.20
C GLU A 234 16.69 -3.31 -20.77
N ARG A 235 16.45 -4.59 -21.08
CA ARG A 235 17.43 -5.44 -21.76
C ARG A 235 17.68 -4.98 -23.20
N SER A 236 16.65 -4.53 -23.91
CA SER A 236 16.82 -3.99 -25.27
C SER A 236 17.76 -2.79 -25.29
N GLU A 237 17.63 -1.88 -24.32
CA GLU A 237 18.52 -0.72 -24.17
C GLU A 237 19.97 -1.13 -23.94
N VAL A 238 20.18 -2.15 -23.09
CA VAL A 238 21.51 -2.70 -22.81
C VAL A 238 22.09 -3.36 -24.07
N ARG A 239 21.29 -4.17 -24.80
CA ARG A 239 21.71 -4.82 -26.05
C ARG A 239 22.08 -3.83 -27.13
N LYS A 240 21.32 -2.72 -27.27
CA LYS A 240 21.71 -1.61 -28.18
C LYS A 240 23.07 -1.04 -27.82
N SER A 241 23.33 -0.83 -26.53
CA SER A 241 24.62 -0.31 -26.06
C SER A 241 25.77 -1.28 -26.28
N LEU A 242 25.49 -2.59 -26.30
CA LEU A 242 26.43 -3.66 -26.62
C LEU A 242 26.62 -3.87 -28.14
N GLY A 243 25.78 -3.24 -28.98
CA GLY A 243 25.80 -3.41 -30.45
C GLY A 243 24.98 -4.60 -30.95
N ASP A 244 24.28 -5.31 -30.09
CA ASP A 244 23.33 -6.36 -30.48
C ASP A 244 21.98 -5.75 -30.88
N ILE A 245 21.92 -5.23 -32.09
CA ILE A 245 20.72 -4.55 -32.62
C ILE A 245 19.59 -5.56 -32.88
N VAL A 246 19.93 -6.78 -33.27
CA VAL A 246 18.92 -7.80 -33.58
C VAL A 246 18.22 -8.23 -32.29
N GLY A 247 18.96 -8.65 -31.29
CA GLY A 247 18.37 -9.03 -30.00
C GLY A 247 17.63 -7.88 -29.31
N ALA A 248 18.09 -6.64 -29.49
CA ALA A 248 17.38 -5.47 -28.99
C ALA A 248 16.01 -5.28 -29.68
N THR A 249 15.94 -5.46 -30.99
CA THR A 249 14.68 -5.35 -31.75
C THR A 249 13.69 -6.46 -31.36
N GLU A 250 14.18 -7.69 -31.18
CA GLU A 250 13.35 -8.80 -30.69
C GLU A 250 12.74 -8.52 -29.31
N ASP A 251 13.52 -7.95 -28.39
CA ASP A 251 13.03 -7.58 -27.07
C ASP A 251 11.99 -6.45 -27.14
N GLU A 252 12.18 -5.44 -27.99
CA GLU A 252 11.21 -4.35 -28.19
C GLU A 252 9.90 -4.86 -28.80
N GLU A 253 9.98 -5.72 -29.82
CA GLU A 253 8.80 -6.33 -30.42
C GLU A 253 8.02 -7.13 -29.40
N ARG A 254 8.71 -7.91 -28.57
CA ARG A 254 8.06 -8.71 -27.51
C ARG A 254 7.40 -7.84 -26.44
N ALA A 255 8.05 -6.77 -25.98
CA ALA A 255 7.47 -5.83 -25.04
C ALA A 255 6.22 -5.14 -25.62
N ASN A 256 6.27 -4.71 -26.88
CA ASN A 256 5.15 -4.05 -27.56
C ASN A 256 3.95 -5.00 -27.78
N GLU A 257 4.19 -6.27 -28.12
CA GLU A 257 3.14 -7.28 -28.23
C GLU A 257 2.38 -7.39 -26.89
N MET A 258 3.10 -7.54 -25.78
CA MET A 258 2.51 -7.68 -24.46
C MET A 258 1.75 -6.41 -24.01
N GLU A 259 2.24 -5.21 -24.37
CA GLU A 259 1.51 -3.97 -24.11
C GLU A 259 0.19 -3.85 -24.89
N THR A 260 0.16 -4.34 -26.12
CA THR A 260 -1.05 -4.30 -26.95
C THR A 260 -2.08 -5.35 -26.54
N GLU A 261 -1.65 -6.48 -25.98
CA GLU A 261 -2.51 -7.55 -25.48
C GLU A 261 -3.08 -7.24 -24.08
N ALA A 262 -2.48 -6.28 -23.35
CA ALA A 262 -2.99 -5.87 -22.05
C ALA A 262 -4.37 -5.20 -22.20
N PRO A 263 -5.41 -5.66 -21.48
CA PRO A 263 -6.76 -5.15 -21.65
C PRO A 263 -6.84 -3.63 -21.30
N GLN A 264 -7.24 -2.83 -22.28
CA GLN A 264 -7.50 -1.38 -22.14
C GLN A 264 -8.87 -1.12 -21.47
N SER A 265 -9.26 -1.90 -20.47
CA SER A 265 -10.58 -1.82 -19.84
C SER A 265 -10.53 -1.27 -18.42
N SER A 266 -11.69 -0.89 -17.88
CA SER A 266 -11.89 -0.49 -16.48
C SER A 266 -11.34 -1.49 -15.45
N GLU A 267 -11.13 -2.75 -15.84
CA GLU A 267 -10.37 -3.76 -15.10
C GLU A 267 -8.90 -3.34 -14.84
N GLY A 268 -8.31 -2.54 -15.73
CA GLY A 268 -6.93 -2.03 -15.56
C GLY A 268 -6.80 -1.07 -14.36
N ILE A 269 -7.84 -0.31 -14.04
CA ILE A 269 -7.86 0.58 -12.87
C ILE A 269 -8.00 -0.27 -11.60
N GLU A 270 -8.89 -1.25 -11.58
CA GLU A 270 -9.01 -2.20 -10.47
C GLU A 270 -7.72 -3.01 -10.25
N GLN A 271 -7.08 -3.46 -11.31
CA GLN A 271 -5.80 -4.17 -11.23
C GLN A 271 -4.66 -3.26 -10.77
N ASN A 272 -4.63 -1.97 -11.17
CA ASN A 272 -3.68 -0.99 -10.67
C ASN A 272 -3.89 -0.69 -9.19
N ILE A 273 -5.13 -0.54 -8.75
CA ILE A 273 -5.45 -0.39 -7.32
C ILE A 273 -5.03 -1.66 -6.57
N LYS A 274 -5.35 -2.83 -7.09
CA LYS A 274 -5.00 -4.13 -6.49
C LYS A 274 -3.48 -4.36 -6.45
N ARG A 275 -2.74 -3.94 -7.49
CA ARG A 275 -1.28 -3.98 -7.54
C ARG A 275 -0.65 -2.98 -6.58
N LYS A 276 -1.16 -1.72 -6.50
CA LYS A 276 -0.73 -0.74 -5.49
C LYS A 276 -1.01 -1.26 -4.06
N MET A 277 -2.14 -1.92 -3.83
CA MET A 277 -2.44 -2.57 -2.55
C MET A 277 -1.50 -3.75 -2.24
N GLN A 278 -1.11 -4.55 -3.24
CA GLN A 278 -0.13 -5.62 -3.07
C GLN A 278 1.27 -5.08 -2.79
N GLN A 279 1.64 -3.97 -3.43
CA GLN A 279 2.90 -3.27 -3.15
C GLN A 279 2.92 -2.58 -1.77
N MET A 280 1.77 -2.36 -1.16
CA MET A 280 1.65 -1.81 0.20
C MET A 280 1.70 -2.85 1.30
N ASP A 281 1.51 -4.14 0.98
CA ASP A 281 1.65 -5.23 1.96
C ASP A 281 3.13 -5.67 2.01
N PRO A 282 3.92 -5.15 2.97
CA PRO A 282 5.34 -5.48 3.06
C PRO A 282 5.59 -6.93 3.44
N TYR A 283 4.53 -7.68 3.78
CA TYR A 283 4.62 -9.10 4.13
C TYR A 283 4.29 -10.05 2.98
N LYS A 284 3.62 -9.58 1.92
CA LYS A 284 3.25 -10.46 0.78
C LYS A 284 4.39 -10.76 -0.18
N VAL A 285 5.34 -9.83 -0.32
CA VAL A 285 6.51 -10.03 -1.21
C VAL A 285 7.42 -11.15 -0.72
N PHE A 286 7.37 -11.47 0.60
CA PHE A 286 8.26 -12.43 1.25
C PHE A 286 7.54 -13.60 1.92
N HIS A 287 6.25 -13.82 1.68
CA HIS A 287 5.46 -14.87 2.32
C HIS A 287 5.37 -16.20 1.52
N ASN A 288 6.21 -16.39 0.53
CA ASN A 288 6.34 -17.69 -0.14
C ASN A 288 7.57 -18.47 0.39
N PHE A 289 7.72 -18.49 1.72
CA PHE A 289 8.66 -19.38 2.41
C PHE A 289 7.98 -20.10 3.56
#